data_531a23b0cc5c43054b178c040c6d487c
#
_entry.id   531a23b0cc5c43054b178c040c6d487c
#
_cell.length_a   1.000
_cell.length_b   1.000
_cell.length_c   1.000
_cell.angle_alpha   90.00
_cell.angle_beta   90.00
_cell.angle_gamma   90.00
#
_symmetry.space_group_name_H-M   'P 1'
#
loop_
_entity.id
_entity.type
_entity.pdbx_description
1 polymer ?
#
loop_
_entity_poly.entity_id
_entity_poly.type
_entity_poly.pdbx_seq_one_letter_code
_entity_poly.pdbx_strand_id
1 'polypeptide(L)'
;MEEVYDYGKQMEAGKGLVIMDTPGNDPSSVAGMVAGGAQIVVFSTGRGTPTGNPVAPVIKITANPITYGKMKDNIDVDASVLLEHPEQMDAVADALLREIVEVADGKMTKSEALGFYEMAIARVCNYV
;
A
#
# COMPACT_ATOMS: atom_id res chain seq x y z
N MET A 1 16.17 -3.31 11.66
CA MET A 1 15.09 -4.32 11.55
C MET A 1 15.02 -5.00 12.90
N GLU A 2 13.88 -4.92 13.56
CA GLU A 2 13.75 -5.37 14.95
C GLU A 2 13.14 -6.77 15.03
N GLU A 3 12.17 -7.10 14.19
CA GLU A 3 11.49 -8.40 14.22
C GLU A 3 10.86 -8.74 12.87
N VAL A 4 10.67 -10.04 12.59
CA VAL A 4 9.87 -10.57 11.49
C VAL A 4 8.63 -11.22 12.09
N TYR A 5 7.45 -10.77 11.65
CA TYR A 5 6.16 -11.24 12.12
C TYR A 5 5.53 -12.24 11.15
N ASP A 6 4.88 -13.25 11.67
CA ASP A 6 4.01 -14.14 10.91
C ASP A 6 2.79 -13.38 10.35
N TYR A 7 2.19 -13.91 9.30
CA TYR A 7 1.02 -13.32 8.63
C TYR A 7 -0.11 -12.99 9.61
N GLY A 8 -0.51 -11.72 9.63
CA GLY A 8 -1.62 -11.22 10.44
C GLY A 8 -1.38 -11.22 11.95
N LYS A 9 -0.17 -11.56 12.41
CA LYS A 9 0.18 -11.46 13.83
C LYS A 9 0.19 -9.98 14.24
N GLN A 10 -0.53 -9.67 15.32
CA GLN A 10 -0.55 -8.32 15.86
C GLN A 10 0.85 -7.90 16.31
N MET A 11 1.29 -6.75 15.82
CA MET A 11 2.58 -6.18 16.19
C MET A 11 2.48 -5.57 17.58
N GLU A 12 3.51 -5.82 18.40
CA GLU A 12 3.64 -5.17 19.69
C GLU A 12 3.94 -3.67 19.51
N ALA A 13 3.41 -2.85 20.40
CA ALA A 13 3.63 -1.41 20.36
C ALA A 13 5.12 -1.13 20.57
N GLY A 14 5.81 -0.77 19.50
CA GLY A 14 7.23 -0.47 19.47
C GLY A 14 7.51 0.61 18.43
N LYS A 15 8.74 1.12 18.44
CA LYS A 15 9.24 2.03 17.41
C LYS A 15 10.27 1.28 16.57
N GLY A 16 10.21 1.46 15.26
CA GLY A 16 11.22 0.93 14.37
C GLY A 16 10.64 0.20 13.16
N LEU A 17 11.53 -0.39 12.36
CA LEU A 17 11.17 -1.13 11.16
C LEU A 17 10.95 -2.60 11.50
N VAL A 18 9.77 -3.09 11.22
CA VAL A 18 9.39 -4.51 11.29
C VAL A 18 9.02 -5.05 9.92
N ILE A 19 9.10 -6.35 9.72
CA ILE A 19 8.70 -7.04 8.50
C ILE A 19 7.61 -8.04 8.85
N MET A 20 6.59 -8.16 8.02
CA MET A 20 5.59 -9.22 8.10
C MET A 20 5.75 -10.16 6.92
N ASP A 21 5.79 -11.46 7.16
CA ASP A 21 5.73 -12.47 6.10
C ASP A 21 4.31 -12.50 5.51
N THR A 22 4.18 -12.03 4.27
CA THR A 22 2.89 -11.96 3.57
C THR A 22 2.95 -12.66 2.22
N PRO A 23 1.83 -13.23 1.73
CA PRO A 23 1.78 -13.78 0.37
C PRO A 23 1.91 -12.67 -0.68
N GLY A 24 2.34 -13.02 -1.89
CA GLY A 24 2.48 -12.11 -3.03
C GLY A 24 1.17 -11.69 -3.70
N ASN A 25 0.02 -11.90 -3.05
CA ASN A 25 -1.30 -11.49 -3.52
C ASN A 25 -1.72 -10.20 -2.83
N ASP A 26 -2.02 -9.15 -3.61
CA ASP A 26 -2.27 -7.80 -3.11
C ASP A 26 -3.31 -7.73 -1.97
N PRO A 27 -4.57 -8.20 -2.16
CA PRO A 27 -5.58 -8.12 -1.11
C PRO A 27 -5.22 -8.92 0.15
N SER A 28 -4.56 -10.07 -0.01
CA SER A 28 -4.14 -10.90 1.12
C SER A 28 -2.99 -10.25 1.90
N SER A 29 -2.01 -9.68 1.20
CA SER A 29 -0.89 -8.99 1.84
C SER A 29 -1.37 -7.78 2.65
N VAL A 30 -2.21 -6.94 2.05
CA VAL A 30 -2.81 -5.78 2.71
C VAL A 30 -3.62 -6.21 3.94
N ALA A 31 -4.47 -7.25 3.80
CA ALA A 31 -5.27 -7.76 4.92
C ALA A 31 -4.40 -8.24 6.09
N GLY A 32 -3.29 -8.92 5.82
CA GLY A 32 -2.35 -9.36 6.86
C GLY A 32 -1.71 -8.19 7.61
N MET A 33 -1.22 -7.17 6.88
CA MET A 33 -0.63 -5.98 7.49
C MET A 33 -1.64 -5.19 8.33
N VAL A 34 -2.87 -5.02 7.84
CA VAL A 34 -3.94 -4.34 8.59
C VAL A 34 -4.33 -5.14 9.84
N ALA A 35 -4.45 -6.47 9.75
CA ALA A 35 -4.66 -7.33 10.91
C ALA A 35 -3.51 -7.23 11.92
N GLY A 36 -2.28 -7.03 11.46
CA GLY A 36 -1.10 -6.78 12.29
C GLY A 36 -1.06 -5.41 12.96
N GLY A 37 -1.97 -4.49 12.60
CA GLY A 37 -2.10 -3.17 13.22
C GLY A 37 -1.75 -1.99 12.33
N ALA A 38 -1.50 -2.19 11.02
CA ALA A 38 -1.27 -1.09 10.09
C ALA A 38 -2.51 -0.19 9.97
N GLN A 39 -2.33 1.12 10.17
CA GLN A 39 -3.40 2.13 10.14
C GLN A 39 -3.54 2.77 8.76
N ILE A 40 -2.45 2.87 8.02
CA ILE A 40 -2.37 3.36 6.64
C ILE A 40 -1.45 2.43 5.88
N VAL A 41 -1.83 2.06 4.67
CA VAL A 41 -1.00 1.25 3.78
C VAL A 41 -0.53 2.09 2.61
N VAL A 42 0.78 2.09 2.36
CA VAL A 42 1.35 2.61 1.11
C VAL A 42 1.70 1.42 0.22
N PHE A 43 1.02 1.31 -0.90
CA PHE A 43 1.14 0.18 -1.81
C PHE A 43 1.83 0.59 -3.12
N SER A 44 3.06 0.12 -3.31
CA SER A 44 3.78 0.32 -4.58
C SER A 44 3.39 -0.74 -5.61
N THR A 45 3.07 -0.33 -6.84
CA THR A 45 2.67 -1.25 -7.89
C THR A 45 3.29 -0.90 -9.24
N GLY A 46 3.79 -1.89 -9.95
CA GLY A 46 4.31 -1.73 -11.31
C GLY A 46 3.26 -1.94 -12.40
N ARG A 47 2.33 -2.88 -12.19
CA ARG A 47 1.28 -3.22 -13.15
C ARG A 47 -0.04 -2.51 -12.92
N GLY A 48 -0.19 -1.91 -11.75
CA GLY A 48 -1.43 -1.32 -11.28
C GLY A 48 -2.32 -2.33 -10.56
N THR A 49 -3.03 -1.83 -9.55
CA THR A 49 -4.05 -2.58 -8.81
C THR A 49 -5.14 -1.61 -8.37
N PRO A 50 -6.42 -1.97 -8.44
CA PRO A 50 -7.50 -1.18 -7.86
C PRO A 50 -7.64 -1.42 -6.35
N THR A 51 -6.94 -2.42 -5.79
CA THR A 51 -7.10 -2.91 -4.41
C THR A 51 -7.17 -1.78 -3.40
N GLY A 52 -8.21 -1.82 -2.59
CA GLY A 52 -8.40 -1.05 -1.35
C GLY A 52 -8.48 -1.99 -0.15
N ASN A 53 -8.96 -1.48 0.97
CA ASN A 53 -9.25 -2.28 2.16
C ASN A 53 -10.40 -1.63 2.94
N PRO A 54 -11.34 -2.40 3.52
CA PRO A 54 -12.49 -1.85 4.22
C PRO A 54 -12.18 -1.26 5.60
N VAL A 55 -10.98 -1.47 6.12
CA VAL A 55 -10.58 -1.11 7.49
C VAL A 55 -9.55 0.01 7.52
N ALA A 56 -8.60 0.01 6.57
CA ALA A 56 -7.52 0.98 6.51
C ALA A 56 -7.34 1.55 5.09
N PRO A 57 -7.06 2.85 4.93
CA PRO A 57 -6.83 3.45 3.62
C PRO A 57 -5.57 2.86 2.96
N VAL A 58 -5.65 2.68 1.63
CA VAL A 58 -4.56 2.17 0.80
C VAL A 58 -4.16 3.23 -0.23
N ILE A 59 -3.06 3.92 0.04
CA ILE A 59 -2.44 4.89 -0.87
C ILE A 59 -1.62 4.12 -1.90
N LYS A 60 -1.93 4.28 -3.18
CA LYS A 60 -1.20 3.62 -4.26
C LYS A 60 -0.20 4.54 -4.94
N ILE A 61 1.01 4.05 -5.14
CA ILE A 61 2.09 4.74 -5.84
C ILE A 61 2.65 3.87 -6.96
N THR A 62 2.96 4.47 -8.10
CA THR A 62 3.65 3.77 -9.20
C THR A 62 4.72 4.65 -9.84
N ALA A 63 5.84 4.01 -10.22
CA ALA A 63 6.86 4.63 -11.07
C ALA A 63 6.69 4.24 -12.56
N ASN A 64 5.66 3.47 -12.92
CA ASN A 64 5.41 3.07 -14.30
C ASN A 64 4.49 4.10 -15.00
N PRO A 65 4.99 4.89 -15.97
CA PRO A 65 4.20 5.93 -16.64
C PRO A 65 3.04 5.37 -17.45
N ILE A 66 3.19 4.15 -18.01
CA ILE A 66 2.11 3.49 -18.75
C ILE A 66 0.97 3.09 -17.81
N THR A 67 1.32 2.54 -16.67
CA THR A 67 0.35 2.17 -15.62
C THR A 67 -0.35 3.40 -15.07
N TYR A 68 0.40 4.45 -14.72
CA TYR A 68 -0.19 5.69 -14.25
C TYR A 68 -1.14 6.30 -15.30
N GLY A 69 -0.71 6.36 -16.57
CA GLY A 69 -1.54 6.89 -17.65
C GLY A 69 -2.87 6.16 -17.85
N LYS A 70 -2.90 4.84 -17.62
CA LYS A 70 -4.12 4.01 -17.77
C LYS A 70 -5.00 3.97 -16.51
N MET A 71 -4.42 4.20 -15.35
CA MET A 71 -5.08 4.00 -14.05
C MET A 71 -5.00 5.26 -13.17
N LYS A 72 -5.09 6.45 -13.77
CA LYS A 72 -5.03 7.73 -13.05
C LYS A 72 -6.07 7.83 -11.93
N ASP A 73 -7.24 7.24 -12.14
CA ASP A 73 -8.33 7.25 -11.17
C ASP A 73 -8.13 6.26 -10.01
N ASN A 74 -7.15 5.35 -10.13
CA ASN A 74 -6.85 4.34 -9.12
C ASN A 74 -5.55 4.60 -8.36
N ILE A 75 -4.58 5.33 -8.95
CA ILE A 75 -3.25 5.56 -8.40
C ILE A 75 -3.18 6.95 -7.79
N ASP A 76 -2.84 7.02 -6.51
CA ASP A 76 -2.83 8.28 -5.75
C ASP A 76 -1.59 9.12 -6.05
N VAL A 77 -0.41 8.49 -6.12
CA VAL A 77 0.88 9.18 -6.31
C VAL A 77 1.60 8.69 -7.56
N ASP A 78 1.99 9.64 -8.42
CA ASP A 78 2.81 9.40 -9.60
C ASP A 78 4.30 9.60 -9.27
N ALA A 79 5.07 8.52 -9.34
CA ALA A 79 6.52 8.54 -9.18
C ALA A 79 7.25 8.25 -10.50
N SER A 80 6.55 8.29 -11.65
CA SER A 80 7.12 7.93 -12.95
C SER A 80 8.24 8.85 -13.41
N VAL A 81 8.25 10.09 -12.93
CA VAL A 81 9.31 11.06 -13.19
C VAL A 81 10.70 10.55 -12.77
N LEU A 82 10.76 9.68 -11.76
CA LEU A 82 12.03 9.13 -11.25
C LEU A 82 12.75 8.22 -12.24
N LEU A 83 12.08 7.72 -13.27
CA LEU A 83 12.73 6.90 -14.31
C LEU A 83 13.68 7.71 -15.19
N GLU A 84 13.35 8.98 -15.43
CA GLU A 84 14.15 9.88 -16.27
C GLU A 84 14.91 10.90 -15.41
N HIS A 85 14.39 11.24 -14.23
CA HIS A 85 14.88 12.28 -13.33
C HIS A 85 15.04 11.77 -11.90
N PRO A 86 16.00 10.86 -11.63
CA PRO A 86 16.21 10.31 -10.29
C PRO A 86 16.59 11.37 -9.23
N GLU A 87 17.09 12.54 -9.67
CA GLU A 87 17.35 13.69 -8.80
C GLU A 87 16.08 14.30 -8.18
N GLN A 88 14.90 13.97 -8.69
CA GLN A 88 13.62 14.41 -8.12
C GLN A 88 13.10 13.52 -6.98
N MET A 89 13.91 12.60 -6.45
CA MET A 89 13.52 11.68 -5.38
C MET A 89 12.93 12.41 -4.17
N ASP A 90 13.56 13.49 -3.73
CA ASP A 90 13.09 14.25 -2.57
C ASP A 90 11.71 14.88 -2.82
N ALA A 91 11.49 15.41 -4.02
CA ALA A 91 10.19 15.99 -4.38
C ALA A 91 9.06 14.94 -4.40
N VAL A 92 9.34 13.73 -4.89
CA VAL A 92 8.38 12.62 -4.88
C VAL A 92 8.15 12.11 -3.46
N ALA A 93 9.20 12.02 -2.64
CA ALA A 93 9.09 11.64 -1.24
C ALA A 93 8.23 12.65 -0.46
N ASP A 94 8.43 13.95 -0.67
CA ASP A 94 7.61 15.01 -0.06
C ASP A 94 6.14 14.94 -0.51
N ALA A 95 5.90 14.61 -1.79
CA ALA A 95 4.54 14.44 -2.30
C ALA A 95 3.84 13.22 -1.64
N LEU A 96 4.55 12.10 -1.50
CA LEU A 96 4.04 10.93 -0.82
C LEU A 96 3.78 11.20 0.66
N LEU A 97 4.68 11.90 1.34
CA LEU A 97 4.51 12.24 2.75
C LEU A 97 3.29 13.15 2.96
N ARG A 98 3.09 14.14 2.09
CA ARG A 98 1.88 14.98 2.12
C ARG A 98 0.62 14.16 1.94
N GLU A 99 0.60 13.24 0.97
CA GLU A 99 -0.55 12.36 0.73
C GLU A 99 -0.86 11.50 1.98
N ILE A 100 0.17 10.95 2.64
CA ILE A 100 0.00 10.17 3.88
C ILE A 100 -0.63 11.05 4.98
N VAL A 101 -0.15 12.28 5.18
CA VAL A 101 -0.68 13.20 6.19
C VAL A 101 -2.12 13.60 5.87
N GLU A 102 -2.43 13.94 4.63
CA GLU A 102 -3.79 14.29 4.20
C GLU A 102 -4.77 13.12 4.41
N VAL A 103 -4.35 11.89 4.10
CA VAL A 103 -5.15 10.68 4.33
C VAL A 103 -5.32 10.41 5.84
N ALA A 104 -4.29 10.62 6.65
CA ALA A 104 -4.38 10.54 8.10
C ALA A 104 -5.37 11.56 8.68
N ASP A 105 -5.48 12.74 8.05
CA ASP A 105 -6.44 13.80 8.40
C ASP A 105 -7.86 13.58 7.82
N GLY A 106 -8.08 12.44 7.15
CA GLY A 106 -9.41 12.03 6.68
C GLY A 106 -9.69 12.23 5.19
N LYS A 107 -8.69 12.56 4.37
CA LYS A 107 -8.83 12.52 2.92
C LYS A 107 -9.04 11.08 2.46
N MET A 108 -10.05 10.85 1.64
CA MET A 108 -10.28 9.55 1.01
C MET A 108 -9.21 9.26 -0.05
N THR A 109 -8.66 8.05 -0.03
CA THR A 109 -7.85 7.52 -1.13
C THR A 109 -8.72 7.26 -2.37
N LYS A 110 -8.10 7.14 -3.53
CA LYS A 110 -8.84 6.84 -4.77
C LYS A 110 -9.55 5.49 -4.72
N SER A 111 -8.99 4.48 -4.04
CA SER A 111 -9.68 3.20 -3.85
C SER A 111 -10.94 3.35 -3.00
N GLU A 112 -10.90 4.13 -1.92
CA GLU A 112 -12.08 4.39 -1.09
C GLU A 112 -13.14 5.16 -1.87
N ALA A 113 -12.75 6.21 -2.60
CA ALA A 113 -13.66 7.01 -3.43
C ALA A 113 -14.36 6.19 -4.52
N LEU A 114 -13.70 5.15 -5.04
CA LEU A 114 -14.24 4.23 -6.04
C LEU A 114 -14.95 3.02 -5.44
N GLY A 115 -14.94 2.86 -4.11
CA GLY A 115 -15.60 1.75 -3.42
C GLY A 115 -14.89 0.40 -3.57
N PHE A 116 -13.59 0.38 -3.74
CA PHE A 116 -12.80 -0.85 -3.77
C PHE A 116 -12.47 -1.29 -2.34
N TYR A 117 -13.20 -2.27 -1.85
CA TYR A 117 -13.08 -2.82 -0.48
C TYR A 117 -12.81 -4.33 -0.49
N GLU A 118 -12.15 -4.84 -1.51
CA GLU A 118 -11.83 -6.25 -1.59
C GLU A 118 -10.85 -6.64 -0.49
N MET A 119 -11.18 -7.73 0.19
CA MET A 119 -10.32 -8.33 1.20
C MET A 119 -10.19 -9.84 0.93
N ALA A 120 -8.97 -10.33 0.98
CA ALA A 120 -8.68 -11.76 0.92
C ALA A 120 -7.81 -12.14 2.12
N ILE A 121 -8.08 -13.31 2.70
CA ILE A 121 -7.29 -13.87 3.80
C ILE A 121 -6.46 -15.01 3.24
N ALA A 122 -5.15 -14.98 3.48
CA ALA A 122 -4.28 -16.09 3.12
C ALA A 122 -4.69 -17.34 3.87
N ARG A 123 -4.86 -18.43 3.15
CA ARG A 123 -5.13 -19.75 3.72
C ARG A 123 -3.99 -20.70 3.40
N VAL A 124 -3.55 -21.44 4.39
CA VAL A 124 -2.75 -22.63 4.14
C VAL A 124 -3.71 -23.68 3.55
N CYS A 125 -3.63 -23.89 2.24
CA CYS A 125 -4.43 -24.90 1.56
C CYS A 125 -3.68 -26.23 1.65
N ASN A 126 -4.19 -27.16 2.45
CA ASN A 126 -3.67 -28.53 2.52
C ASN A 126 -4.21 -29.42 1.37
N TYR A 127 -4.55 -28.82 0.24
CA TYR A 127 -4.90 -29.58 -0.96
C TYR A 127 -3.66 -29.73 -1.82
N VAL A 128 -3.01 -30.86 -1.65
CA VAL A 128 -2.06 -31.44 -2.61
C VAL A 128 -2.79 -32.54 -3.34
#